data_3648ede7533b97715ead38fc6d7d4ed9
#
_entry.id   3648ede7533b97715ead38fc6d7d4ed9
#
_cell.length_a   1.000
_cell.length_b   1.000
_cell.length_c   1.000
_cell.angle_alpha   90.00
_cell.angle_beta   90.00
_cell.angle_gamma   90.00
#
_symmetry.space_group_name_H-M   'P 1'
#
loop_
_entity.id
_entity.type
_entity.pdbx_description
1 polymer ?
#
loop_
_entity_poly.entity_id
_entity_poly.type
_entity_poly.pdbx_seq_one_letter_code
_entity_poly.pdbx_strand_id
1 'polypeptide(L)' 'MIVVNLDVMMAKRKISSLELAKRIGITQANLSILKTNKGKAIRFSTLEKICEVLECTPGDILEYRKDNNLWRILFYIFF' A
#
# COMPACT_ATOMS: atom_id res chain seq x y z
N MET A 1 6.77 10.54 -1.63
CA MET A 1 5.55 9.82 -2.10
C MET A 1 5.22 8.66 -1.16
N ILE A 2 3.98 8.32 -1.06
CA ILE A 2 3.56 7.15 -0.31
C ILE A 2 3.53 5.95 -1.24
N VAL A 3 4.20 4.88 -0.84
CA VAL A 3 4.27 3.62 -1.60
C VAL A 3 3.51 2.55 -0.83
N VAL A 4 2.72 1.76 -1.54
CA VAL A 4 1.98 0.64 -0.96
C VAL A 4 2.75 -0.64 -1.26
N ASN A 5 3.24 -1.29 -0.20
CA ASN A 5 4.01 -2.54 -0.28
C ASN A 5 3.15 -3.78 -0.04
N LEU A 6 1.91 -3.73 -0.51
CA LEU A 6 0.96 -4.82 -0.29
C LEU A 6 1.41 -6.12 -0.96
N ASP A 7 1.98 -6.03 -2.17
CA ASP A 7 2.50 -7.19 -2.88
C ASP A 7 3.57 -7.93 -2.09
N VAL A 8 4.46 -7.18 -1.45
CA VAL A 8 5.54 -7.76 -0.65
C VAL A 8 4.98 -8.56 0.52
N MET A 9 4.01 -7.97 1.23
CA MET A 9 3.39 -8.64 2.37
C MET A 9 2.55 -9.85 1.96
N MET A 10 1.84 -9.75 0.83
CA MET A 10 1.08 -10.89 0.28
C MET A 10 2.03 -12.04 -0.06
N ALA A 11 3.16 -11.75 -0.68
CA ALA A 11 4.16 -12.75 -1.01
C ALA A 11 4.74 -13.40 0.26
N LYS A 12 5.04 -12.60 1.28
CA LYS A 12 5.54 -13.11 2.56
C LYS A 12 4.55 -14.07 3.24
N ARG A 13 3.26 -13.77 3.14
CA ARG A 13 2.21 -14.58 3.77
C ARG A 13 1.65 -15.64 2.82
N LYS A 14 2.15 -15.72 1.59
CA LYS A 14 1.74 -16.68 0.57
C LYS A 14 0.22 -16.66 0.35
N ILE A 15 -0.36 -15.48 0.30
CA ILE A 15 -1.79 -15.27 0.07
C ILE A 15 -2.00 -14.65 -1.30
N SER A 16 -2.99 -15.18 -2.05
CA SER A 16 -3.34 -14.64 -3.37
C SER A 16 -4.23 -13.41 -3.27
N SER A 17 -4.28 -12.64 -4.36
CA SER A 17 -5.18 -11.48 -4.46
C SER A 17 -6.63 -11.87 -4.28
N LEU A 18 -7.04 -12.99 -4.85
CA LEU A 18 -8.41 -13.49 -4.72
C LEU A 18 -8.75 -13.78 -3.25
N GLU A 19 -7.88 -14.50 -2.57
CA GLU A 19 -8.07 -14.85 -1.17
C GLU A 19 -8.09 -13.62 -0.27
N LEU A 20 -7.16 -12.71 -0.46
CA LEU A 20 -7.11 -11.49 0.34
C LEU A 20 -8.36 -10.63 0.13
N ALA A 21 -8.75 -10.42 -1.12
CA ALA A 21 -9.95 -9.65 -1.44
C ALA A 21 -11.20 -10.25 -0.78
N LYS A 22 -11.32 -11.57 -0.81
CA LYS A 22 -12.41 -12.28 -0.13
C LYS A 22 -12.42 -12.04 1.37
N ARG A 23 -11.27 -12.15 2.02
CA ARG A 23 -11.17 -12.02 3.47
C ARG A 23 -11.45 -10.61 3.96
N ILE A 24 -11.04 -9.60 3.20
CA ILE A 24 -11.29 -8.21 3.59
C ILE A 24 -12.59 -7.64 3.03
N GLY A 25 -13.29 -8.40 2.18
CA GLY A 25 -14.62 -8.02 1.71
C GLY A 25 -14.63 -6.95 0.62
N ILE A 26 -13.60 -6.92 -0.23
CA ILE A 26 -13.54 -6.00 -1.38
C ILE A 26 -13.42 -6.78 -2.67
N THR A 27 -13.61 -6.10 -3.80
CA THR A 27 -13.42 -6.71 -5.12
C THR A 27 -11.94 -6.84 -5.46
N GLN A 28 -11.60 -7.79 -6.34
CA GLN A 28 -10.24 -7.89 -6.86
C GLN A 28 -9.80 -6.62 -7.58
N ALA A 29 -10.73 -5.96 -8.27
CA ALA A 29 -10.43 -4.70 -8.95
C ALA A 29 -9.98 -3.62 -7.97
N ASN A 30 -10.69 -3.48 -6.84
CA ASN A 30 -10.32 -2.52 -5.80
C ASN A 30 -8.97 -2.88 -5.15
N LEU A 31 -8.73 -4.17 -4.92
CA LEU A 31 -7.45 -4.61 -4.39
C LEU A 31 -6.32 -4.31 -5.36
N SER A 32 -6.54 -4.53 -6.65
CA SER A 32 -5.56 -4.23 -7.69
C SER A 32 -5.19 -2.74 -7.72
N ILE A 33 -6.17 -1.86 -7.53
CA ILE A 33 -5.93 -0.42 -7.44
C ILE A 33 -5.01 -0.10 -6.26
N LEU A 34 -5.22 -0.71 -5.11
CA LEU A 34 -4.36 -0.53 -3.95
C LEU A 34 -2.95 -1.04 -4.20
N LYS A 35 -2.82 -2.23 -4.79
CA LYS A 35 -1.52 -2.86 -5.06
C LYS A 35 -0.66 -2.05 -6.01
N THR A 36 -1.26 -1.41 -6.99
CA THR A 36 -0.54 -0.71 -8.05
C THR A 36 -0.28 0.77 -7.75
N ASN A 37 -0.58 1.22 -6.54
CA ASN A 37 -0.44 2.61 -6.13
C ASN A 37 -1.27 3.60 -6.96
N LYS A 38 -2.30 3.11 -7.63
CA LYS A 38 -3.22 3.97 -8.40
C LYS A 38 -4.34 4.54 -7.53
N GLY A 39 -4.50 3.99 -6.34
CA GLY A 39 -5.45 4.53 -5.36
C GLY A 39 -4.91 5.80 -4.73
N LYS A 40 -5.79 6.77 -4.51
CA LYS A 40 -5.45 8.05 -3.88
C LYS A 40 -5.72 8.06 -2.39
N ALA A 41 -6.45 7.07 -1.90
CA ALA A 41 -6.81 6.98 -0.49
C ALA A 41 -7.10 5.54 -0.12
N ILE A 42 -6.91 5.24 1.15
CA ILE A 42 -7.31 3.97 1.75
C ILE A 42 -8.07 4.28 3.03
N ARG A 43 -9.18 3.58 3.25
CA ARG A 43 -9.94 3.73 4.48
C ARG A 43 -9.21 3.01 5.61
N PHE A 44 -9.21 3.60 6.80
CA PHE A 44 -8.62 2.96 7.96
C PHE A 44 -9.25 1.60 8.25
N SER A 45 -10.56 1.46 8.04
CA SER A 45 -11.23 0.16 8.22
C SER A 45 -10.70 -0.91 7.27
N THR A 46 -10.40 -0.56 6.03
CA THR A 46 -9.80 -1.47 5.05
C THR A 46 -8.37 -1.81 5.45
N LEU A 47 -7.59 -0.80 5.84
CA LEU A 47 -6.22 -0.98 6.29
C LEU A 47 -6.16 -1.91 7.51
N GLU A 48 -7.07 -1.73 8.45
CA GLU A 48 -7.16 -2.57 9.64
C GLU A 48 -7.41 -4.04 9.27
N LYS A 49 -8.35 -4.29 8.36
CA LYS A 49 -8.64 -5.66 7.89
C LYS A 49 -7.44 -6.30 7.18
N ILE A 50 -6.74 -5.51 6.37
CA ILE A 50 -5.52 -5.99 5.71
C ILE A 50 -4.48 -6.39 6.75
N CYS A 51 -4.26 -5.55 7.75
CA CYS A 51 -3.32 -5.84 8.83
C CYS A 51 -3.72 -7.11 9.61
N GLU A 52 -4.99 -7.29 9.88
CA GLU A 52 -5.48 -8.50 10.57
C GLU A 52 -5.22 -9.76 9.76
N VAL A 53 -5.55 -9.74 8.48
CA VAL A 53 -5.39 -10.92 7.60
C VAL A 53 -3.93 -11.24 7.37
N LEU A 54 -3.10 -10.23 7.13
CA LEU A 54 -1.67 -10.41 6.86
C LEU A 54 -0.81 -10.46 8.11
N GLU A 55 -1.42 -10.28 9.29
CA GLU A 55 -0.71 -10.27 10.57
C GLU A 55 0.49 -9.32 10.53
N CYS A 56 0.23 -8.07 10.20
CA CYS A 56 1.26 -7.06 10.06
C CYS A 56 0.77 -5.71 10.58
N THR A 57 1.65 -4.71 10.54
CA THR A 57 1.33 -3.35 10.94
C THR A 57 1.15 -2.46 9.71
N PRO A 58 0.50 -1.30 9.84
CA PRO A 58 0.40 -0.35 8.73
C PRO A 58 1.76 0.05 8.16
N GLY A 59 2.80 0.11 8.97
CA GLY A 59 4.16 0.41 8.53
C GLY A 59 4.76 -0.65 7.62
N ASP A 60 4.26 -1.88 7.65
CA ASP A 60 4.66 -2.94 6.73
C ASP A 60 4.01 -2.78 5.36
N ILE A 61 2.88 -2.09 5.29
CA ILE A 61 2.09 -1.93 4.08
C ILE A 61 2.37 -0.58 3.42
N LEU A 62 2.49 0.48 4.21
CA LEU A 62 2.66 1.84 3.74
C LEU A 62 4.06 2.35 4.05
N GLU A 63 4.68 2.99 3.06
CA GLU A 63 6.03 3.52 3.18
C GLU A 63 6.09 4.89 2.56
N TYR A 64 6.82 5.80 3.20
CA TYR A 64 7.16 7.08 2.59
C TYR A 64 8.55 6.97 1.94
N ARG A 65 8.62 7.30 0.65
CA ARG A 65 9.88 7.40 -0.09
C ARG A 65 10.04 8.82 -0.60
N LYS A 66 11.25 9.32 -0.50
CA LYS A 66 11.58 10.61 -1.09
C LYS A 66 11.56 10.48 -2.61
N ASP A 67 10.98 11.47 -3.27
CA ASP A 67 11.10 11.58 -4.71
C ASP A 67 12.51 12.02 -5.05
N ASN A 68 13.17 11.27 -5.93
CA ASN A 68 14.50 11.63 -6.43
C ASN A 68 14.40 12.53 -7.65
N ASN A 69 13.41 13.42 -7.70
CA ASN A 69 13.32 14.32 -8.82
C ASN A 69 14.07 15.64 -8.52
N LEU A 70 14.50 16.28 -9.59
CA LEU A 70 15.29 17.48 -9.54
C LEU A 70 14.56 18.62 -8.83
N TRP A 71 13.25 18.61 -8.86
CA TRP A 71 12.41 19.62 -8.21
C TRP A 71 12.63 19.70 -6.71
N ARG A 72 12.74 18.58 -6.03
CA ARG A 72 12.97 18.53 -4.60
C ARG A 72 14.36 19.06 -4.24
N ILE A 73 15.33 18.68 -5.04
CA ILE A 73 16.70 19.15 -4.86
C ILE A 73 16.75 20.67 -5.01
N LEU A 74 16.11 21.20 -6.05
CA LEU A 74 16.04 22.64 -6.28
C LEU A 74 15.30 23.35 -5.16
N PHE A 75 14.22 22.77 -4.66
CA PHE A 75 13.48 23.34 -3.54
C PHE A 75 14.34 23.48 -2.29
N TYR A 76 15.11 22.48 -1.94
CA TYR A 76 16.00 22.53 -0.80
C TYR A 76 17.16 23.51 -0.98
N ILE A 77 17.61 23.70 -2.20
CA ILE A 77 18.71 24.63 -2.48
C ILE A 77 18.23 26.09 -2.40
N PHE A 78 17.04 26.39 -2.90
CA PHE A 78 16.51 27.75 -3.03
C PHE A 78 15.60 28.18 -1.90
N PHE A 79 15.16 27.28 -1.08
CA PHE A 79 14.29 27.53 0.06
C PHE A 79 14.81 26.89 1.34
#